data_fdf22324be1d1f65afd4686ff973a923
#
_entry.id   fdf22324be1d1f65afd4686ff973a923
#
_cell.length_a   1.000
_cell.length_b   1.000
_cell.length_c   1.000
_cell.angle_alpha   90.00
_cell.angle_beta   90.00
_cell.angle_gamma   90.00
#
_symmetry.space_group_name_H-M   'P 1'
#
loop_
_entity.id
_entity.type
_entity.pdbx_description
1 polymer ?
#
loop_
_entity_poly.entity_id
_entity_poly.type
_entity_poly.pdbx_seq_one_letter_code
_entity_poly.pdbx_strand_id
1 'polypeptide(L)'
;MNRLAKQLKFLLAAGILISFSTVGLAQFPGAKLTPGDTLKSIRISADKKVTLSIYAPKASEVTVSGDFLQSYGGQKLKKDELGIWSVTVGPVAPDLYSYDFSVDGMKVIDPKNIQVKEGAGGYSNLMEVPGKEADYLAVKNVPHGNLEKVWFYAGTLGKTSRVHIYTPPGYEKIKDKLPVLYLQHGGGDNDASWATAGRANFILDNLLAEGKMKPMIVVMPFGNPGSGFFSGAGVEADPYYSYFFKDLVPYVESHYNVGTSRENRAYAGLSMGGLQALNMGIFYPEKFAYVLPLSTGFFPEILQSMEEKYTSNLKNSEINKLKLFWIAMGGEKDIAYKNGENTKALFDKFGIKYQTNSYPAGHTFITWRHNLVEFAPILFR
;
A
#
# COMPACT_ATOMS: atom_id res chain seq x y z
N MET A 1 8.95 81.95 37.32
CA MET A 1 8.76 80.97 38.40
C MET A 1 8.78 79.57 37.78
N ASN A 2 9.90 78.97 37.82
CA ASN A 2 10.17 77.55 38.27
C ASN A 2 9.27 76.48 37.65
N ARG A 3 9.76 75.47 37.00
CA ARG A 3 10.80 74.53 37.46
C ARG A 3 11.35 73.69 36.30
N LEU A 4 12.65 73.48 36.32
CA LEU A 4 13.39 72.49 35.62
C LEU A 4 12.77 71.07 35.78
N ALA A 5 12.65 70.32 34.69
CA ALA A 5 12.60 68.89 34.77
C ALA A 5 13.72 68.32 33.89
N LYS A 6 14.68 67.69 34.57
CA LYS A 6 15.84 67.02 34.00
C LYS A 6 15.39 65.84 33.14
N GLN A 7 15.80 65.83 31.91
CA GLN A 7 15.71 64.65 31.05
C GLN A 7 16.86 63.68 31.42
N LEU A 8 16.48 62.54 31.99
CA LEU A 8 17.39 61.42 32.21
C LEU A 8 17.32 60.54 30.98
N LYS A 9 18.41 60.55 30.20
CA LYS A 9 18.58 59.60 29.07
C LYS A 9 18.91 58.24 29.64
N PHE A 10 18.00 57.31 29.61
CA PHE A 10 18.28 55.90 29.78
C PHE A 10 18.70 55.31 28.42
N LEU A 11 19.97 55.01 28.28
CA LEU A 11 20.49 54.13 27.24
C LEU A 11 20.11 52.68 27.64
N LEU A 12 19.05 52.14 27.00
CA LEU A 12 18.79 50.71 27.02
C LEU A 12 19.77 50.04 26.02
N ALA A 13 20.81 49.43 26.48
CA ALA A 13 21.60 48.48 25.75
C ALA A 13 20.77 47.18 25.65
N ALA A 14 20.12 46.97 24.49
CA ALA A 14 19.49 45.68 24.19
C ALA A 14 20.60 44.67 23.90
N GLY A 15 21.00 43.95 24.93
CA GLY A 15 21.80 42.75 24.79
C GLY A 15 20.97 41.67 24.10
N ILE A 16 21.24 41.40 22.84
CA ILE A 16 20.72 40.21 22.14
C ILE A 16 21.41 39.00 22.79
N LEU A 17 20.75 38.35 23.71
CA LEU A 17 21.12 37.02 24.15
C LEU A 17 20.74 36.05 22.98
N ILE A 18 21.75 35.74 22.17
CA ILE A 18 21.66 34.58 21.27
C ILE A 18 21.80 33.37 22.19
N SER A 19 20.65 32.84 22.61
CA SER A 19 20.59 31.51 23.23
C SER A 19 20.89 30.49 22.12
N PHE A 20 22.14 30.05 22.04
CA PHE A 20 22.45 28.79 21.38
C PHE A 20 21.72 27.69 22.18
N SER A 21 20.56 27.26 21.66
CA SER A 21 19.98 26.00 22.05
C SER A 21 20.96 24.92 21.58
N THR A 22 21.89 24.56 22.43
CA THR A 22 22.56 23.27 22.27
C THR A 22 21.48 22.23 22.36
N VAL A 23 21.16 21.62 21.20
CA VAL A 23 20.41 20.38 21.15
C VAL A 23 21.21 19.42 22.03
N GLY A 24 20.77 19.28 23.27
CA GLY A 24 21.34 18.30 24.19
C GLY A 24 21.07 16.93 23.59
N LEU A 25 22.03 16.40 22.87
CA LEU A 25 22.11 14.96 22.68
C LEU A 25 22.15 14.40 24.10
N ALA A 26 21.08 13.72 24.51
CA ALA A 26 21.08 12.92 25.72
C ALA A 26 22.06 11.78 25.49
N GLN A 27 23.36 12.11 25.66
CA GLN A 27 24.43 11.12 25.67
C GLN A 27 24.37 10.49 27.06
N PHE A 28 24.03 9.21 27.11
CA PHE A 28 24.33 8.41 28.29
C PHE A 28 25.83 8.48 28.52
N PRO A 29 26.30 9.01 29.67
CA PRO A 29 27.71 9.13 29.93
C PRO A 29 28.37 7.76 29.86
N GLY A 30 29.29 7.55 28.91
CA GLY A 30 30.08 6.33 28.78
C GLY A 30 29.78 5.40 27.60
N ALA A 31 28.73 5.62 26.80
CA ALA A 31 28.50 4.84 25.59
C ALA A 31 29.53 5.20 24.50
N LYS A 32 30.44 4.29 24.17
CA LYS A 32 31.33 4.45 23.00
C LYS A 32 30.50 4.30 21.73
N LEU A 33 30.62 5.28 20.83
CA LEU A 33 30.03 5.18 19.50
C LEU A 33 30.57 3.94 18.79
N THR A 34 29.68 3.20 18.19
CA THR A 34 29.98 2.03 17.33
C THR A 34 29.96 2.44 15.86
N PRO A 35 30.59 1.68 14.95
CA PRO A 35 30.43 1.89 13.52
C PRO A 35 28.99 1.92 13.05
N GLY A 36 28.08 1.22 13.76
CA GLY A 36 26.65 1.23 13.50
C GLY A 36 25.98 2.58 13.74
N ASP A 37 26.50 3.42 14.63
CA ASP A 37 25.86 4.69 14.99
C ASP A 37 25.90 5.70 13.84
N THR A 38 26.95 5.69 13.03
CA THR A 38 27.13 6.57 11.86
C THR A 38 26.84 5.90 10.53
N LEU A 39 26.43 4.63 10.53
CA LEU A 39 26.16 3.87 9.31
C LEU A 39 24.99 4.48 8.54
N LYS A 40 25.21 4.66 7.22
CA LYS A 40 24.14 4.86 6.24
C LYS A 40 23.82 3.51 5.61
N SER A 41 22.71 2.93 6.01
CA SER A 41 22.32 1.57 5.59
C SER A 41 21.97 1.47 4.11
N ILE A 42 21.51 2.56 3.51
CA ILE A 42 21.20 2.65 2.07
C ILE A 42 22.07 3.76 1.46
N ARG A 43 22.78 3.41 0.38
CA ARG A 43 23.48 4.35 -0.47
C ARG A 43 23.15 4.05 -1.92
N ILE A 44 22.74 5.05 -2.67
CA ILE A 44 22.38 4.93 -4.08
C ILE A 44 23.36 5.82 -4.86
N SER A 45 24.08 5.20 -5.79
CA SER A 45 25.04 5.91 -6.66
C SER A 45 24.33 6.55 -7.86
N ALA A 46 25.04 7.42 -8.57
CA ALA A 46 24.51 8.11 -9.76
C ALA A 46 24.10 7.12 -10.86
N ASP A 47 24.78 5.98 -10.98
CA ASP A 47 24.48 4.89 -11.90
C ASP A 47 23.41 3.91 -11.37
N LYS A 48 22.66 4.32 -10.34
CA LYS A 48 21.57 3.55 -9.73
C LYS A 48 21.97 2.21 -9.10
N LYS A 49 23.26 2.02 -8.79
CA LYS A 49 23.64 0.91 -7.92
C LYS A 49 23.27 1.23 -6.48
N VAL A 50 22.73 0.24 -5.80
CA VAL A 50 22.28 0.33 -4.41
C VAL A 50 23.22 -0.47 -3.54
N THR A 51 23.84 0.18 -2.57
CA THR A 51 24.57 -0.47 -1.49
C THR A 51 23.70 -0.53 -0.25
N LEU A 52 23.41 -1.75 0.20
CA LEU A 52 22.69 -2.05 1.45
C LEU A 52 23.70 -2.50 2.51
N SER A 53 23.60 -1.95 3.71
CA SER A 53 24.56 -2.22 4.79
C SER A 53 23.87 -2.32 6.15
N ILE A 54 24.37 -3.22 7.01
CA ILE A 54 23.91 -3.37 8.39
C ILE A 54 25.10 -3.64 9.31
N TYR A 55 25.09 -3.07 10.52
CA TYR A 55 26.10 -3.35 11.53
C TYR A 55 25.68 -4.55 12.38
N ALA A 56 26.39 -5.66 12.21
CA ALA A 56 26.13 -6.90 12.94
C ALA A 56 27.47 -7.62 13.24
N PRO A 57 28.31 -7.07 14.17
CA PRO A 57 29.69 -7.53 14.35
C PRO A 57 29.80 -8.98 14.83
N LYS A 58 28.78 -9.51 15.51
CA LYS A 58 28.77 -10.88 16.04
C LYS A 58 28.11 -11.90 15.11
N ALA A 59 27.47 -11.41 14.03
CA ALA A 59 26.78 -12.30 13.09
C ALA A 59 27.77 -13.20 12.31
N SER A 60 27.32 -14.39 12.02
CA SER A 60 28.01 -15.37 11.17
C SER A 60 27.59 -15.29 9.72
N GLU A 61 26.33 -14.95 9.46
CA GLU A 61 25.79 -14.76 8.10
C GLU A 61 24.78 -13.60 8.09
N VAL A 62 24.83 -12.80 7.02
CA VAL A 62 23.80 -11.79 6.74
C VAL A 62 23.39 -11.89 5.28
N THR A 63 22.08 -11.91 5.04
CA THR A 63 21.49 -11.82 3.70
C THR A 63 20.50 -10.68 3.63
N VAL A 64 20.19 -10.22 2.41
CA VAL A 64 19.12 -9.28 2.12
C VAL A 64 18.21 -9.86 1.05
N SER A 65 16.91 -9.79 1.23
CA SER A 65 15.88 -10.08 0.22
C SER A 65 15.12 -8.80 -0.13
N GLY A 66 14.52 -8.75 -1.30
CA GLY A 66 13.72 -7.58 -1.70
C GLY A 66 13.24 -7.65 -3.15
N ASP A 67 12.26 -6.81 -3.47
CA ASP A 67 11.58 -6.75 -4.78
C ASP A 67 12.54 -6.38 -5.94
N PHE A 68 13.69 -5.81 -5.63
CA PHE A 68 14.73 -5.43 -6.59
C PHE A 68 15.66 -6.58 -6.99
N LEU A 69 15.56 -7.74 -6.32
CA LEU A 69 16.36 -8.92 -6.64
C LEU A 69 15.61 -9.83 -7.62
N GLN A 70 16.36 -10.41 -8.55
CA GLN A 70 15.78 -11.33 -9.53
C GLN A 70 15.53 -12.73 -8.99
N SER A 71 15.99 -13.04 -7.76
CA SER A 71 15.87 -14.34 -7.12
C SER A 71 15.21 -14.24 -5.75
N TYR A 72 14.36 -15.22 -5.44
CA TYR A 72 13.70 -15.33 -4.13
C TYR A 72 14.64 -15.76 -2.98
N GLY A 73 15.88 -16.16 -3.27
CA GLY A 73 16.81 -16.73 -2.28
C GLY A 73 17.59 -15.70 -1.45
N GLY A 74 17.39 -14.42 -1.69
CA GLY A 74 18.18 -13.36 -1.03
C GLY A 74 19.63 -13.28 -1.54
N GLN A 75 20.30 -12.18 -1.23
CA GLN A 75 21.69 -11.90 -1.59
C GLN A 75 22.55 -11.88 -0.32
N LYS A 76 23.65 -12.66 -0.31
CA LYS A 76 24.62 -12.65 0.82
C LYS A 76 25.40 -11.35 0.86
N LEU A 77 25.60 -10.81 2.07
CA LEU A 77 26.43 -9.65 2.34
C LEU A 77 27.84 -10.09 2.72
N LYS A 78 28.80 -9.19 2.55
CA LYS A 78 30.20 -9.36 2.97
C LYS A 78 30.47 -8.50 4.20
N LYS A 79 31.11 -9.09 5.21
CA LYS A 79 31.52 -8.43 6.45
C LYS A 79 32.88 -7.77 6.28
N ASP A 80 33.01 -6.54 6.75
CA ASP A 80 34.30 -5.85 6.87
C ASP A 80 34.91 -6.02 8.29
N GLU A 81 36.12 -5.45 8.48
CA GLU A 81 36.86 -5.50 9.73
C GLU A 81 36.15 -4.76 10.90
N LEU A 82 35.25 -3.81 10.60
CA LEU A 82 34.47 -3.07 11.55
C LEU A 82 33.18 -3.79 11.97
N GLY A 83 32.86 -4.93 11.34
CA GLY A 83 31.64 -5.67 11.59
C GLY A 83 30.42 -5.12 10.82
N ILE A 84 30.64 -4.31 9.80
CA ILE A 84 29.59 -3.86 8.89
C ILE A 84 29.49 -4.89 7.76
N TRP A 85 28.27 -5.34 7.54
CA TRP A 85 27.92 -6.22 6.42
C TRP A 85 27.35 -5.38 5.27
N SER A 86 27.79 -5.61 4.06
CA SER A 86 27.33 -4.84 2.90
C SER A 86 27.26 -5.66 1.62
N VAL A 87 26.36 -5.25 0.74
CA VAL A 87 26.25 -5.72 -0.65
C VAL A 87 25.85 -4.57 -1.56
N THR A 88 26.38 -4.58 -2.77
CA THR A 88 25.98 -3.64 -3.83
C THR A 88 25.28 -4.41 -4.94
N VAL A 89 24.10 -3.96 -5.31
CA VAL A 89 23.25 -4.55 -6.36
C VAL A 89 22.90 -3.51 -7.41
N GLY A 90 22.43 -3.96 -8.55
CA GLY A 90 21.92 -3.06 -9.59
C GLY A 90 22.83 -2.92 -10.83
N PRO A 91 22.51 -1.95 -11.72
CA PRO A 91 21.59 -0.83 -11.48
C PRO A 91 20.16 -1.27 -11.20
N VAL A 92 19.50 -0.56 -10.27
CA VAL A 92 18.09 -0.79 -9.88
C VAL A 92 17.24 0.32 -10.50
N ALA A 93 16.14 -0.04 -11.15
CA ALA A 93 15.25 0.95 -11.77
C ALA A 93 14.64 1.89 -10.72
N PRO A 94 14.33 3.15 -11.07
CA PRO A 94 13.64 4.05 -10.15
C PRO A 94 12.26 3.52 -9.76
N ASP A 95 12.05 3.27 -8.48
CA ASP A 95 10.76 2.92 -7.87
C ASP A 95 10.92 2.79 -6.33
N LEU A 96 9.87 2.36 -5.63
CA LEU A 96 9.86 2.02 -4.21
C LEU A 96 9.88 0.50 -4.04
N TYR A 97 10.85 -0.02 -3.32
CA TYR A 97 11.11 -1.44 -3.11
C TYR A 97 10.96 -1.82 -1.66
N SER A 98 10.38 -3.00 -1.39
CA SER A 98 10.45 -3.63 -0.07
C SER A 98 11.72 -4.44 0.06
N TYR A 99 12.34 -4.43 1.25
CA TYR A 99 13.48 -5.29 1.55
C TYR A 99 13.53 -5.70 3.02
N ASP A 100 14.19 -6.82 3.27
CA ASP A 100 14.41 -7.36 4.60
C ASP A 100 15.85 -7.86 4.73
N PHE A 101 16.48 -7.57 5.87
CA PHE A 101 17.69 -8.28 6.27
C PHE A 101 17.36 -9.58 7.00
N SER A 102 18.21 -10.58 6.84
CA SER A 102 18.25 -11.77 7.67
C SER A 102 19.65 -11.87 8.30
N VAL A 103 19.69 -11.88 9.62
CA VAL A 103 20.93 -12.01 10.41
C VAL A 103 20.88 -13.34 11.13
N ASP A 104 21.78 -14.26 10.78
CA ASP A 104 21.83 -15.63 11.31
C ASP A 104 20.47 -16.36 11.25
N GLY A 105 19.74 -16.16 10.12
CA GLY A 105 18.42 -16.74 9.88
C GLY A 105 17.23 -15.97 10.45
N MET A 106 17.45 -14.94 11.25
CA MET A 106 16.37 -14.09 11.80
C MET A 106 16.10 -12.88 10.93
N LYS A 107 14.83 -12.63 10.61
CA LYS A 107 14.41 -11.40 9.93
C LYS A 107 14.66 -10.19 10.84
N VAL A 108 15.34 -9.18 10.33
CA VAL A 108 15.72 -7.97 11.05
C VAL A 108 15.31 -6.74 10.26
N ILE A 109 14.61 -5.83 10.94
CA ILE A 109 14.32 -4.50 10.41
C ILE A 109 15.61 -3.68 10.41
N ASP A 110 15.87 -2.95 9.33
CA ASP A 110 16.99 -2.03 9.23
C ASP A 110 16.87 -0.91 10.28
N PRO A 111 17.73 -0.87 11.29
CA PRO A 111 17.62 0.11 12.37
C PRO A 111 17.96 1.56 11.94
N LYS A 112 18.47 1.72 10.71
CA LYS A 112 18.83 3.03 10.15
C LYS A 112 17.83 3.53 9.09
N ASN A 113 16.77 2.76 8.84
CA ASN A 113 15.71 3.14 7.90
C ASN A 113 14.33 3.09 8.58
N ILE A 114 13.73 4.26 8.75
CA ILE A 114 12.41 4.40 9.37
C ILE A 114 11.23 4.15 8.41
N GLN A 115 11.52 4.05 7.09
CA GLN A 115 10.47 3.77 6.12
C GLN A 115 10.17 2.29 6.11
N VAL A 116 8.95 1.94 6.51
CA VAL A 116 8.52 0.56 6.62
C VAL A 116 7.15 0.32 5.98
N LYS A 117 6.96 -0.88 5.45
CA LYS A 117 5.67 -1.48 5.14
C LYS A 117 5.21 -2.23 6.37
N GLU A 118 3.99 -1.97 6.84
CA GLU A 118 3.31 -2.79 7.84
C GLU A 118 2.58 -3.94 7.13
N GLY A 119 2.73 -5.16 7.65
CA GLY A 119 2.03 -6.35 7.17
C GLY A 119 1.53 -7.21 8.32
N ALA A 120 0.75 -8.26 8.02
CA ALA A 120 0.19 -9.16 9.02
C ALA A 120 1.27 -9.92 9.82
N GLY A 121 2.41 -10.22 9.18
CA GLY A 121 3.55 -10.90 9.79
C GLY A 121 4.64 -9.98 10.36
N GLY A 122 4.38 -8.68 10.49
CA GLY A 122 5.34 -7.69 10.97
C GLY A 122 5.69 -6.63 9.92
N TYR A 123 6.94 -6.18 9.92
CA TYR A 123 7.40 -5.07 9.10
C TYR A 123 8.42 -5.53 8.07
N SER A 124 8.46 -4.82 6.93
CA SER A 124 9.57 -4.83 5.96
C SER A 124 10.02 -3.41 5.71
N ASN A 125 11.29 -3.18 5.45
CA ASN A 125 11.78 -1.85 5.11
C ASN A 125 11.41 -1.46 3.69
N LEU A 126 11.32 -0.15 3.46
CA LEU A 126 11.08 0.43 2.14
C LEU A 126 12.30 1.23 1.69
N MET A 127 12.68 1.07 0.42
CA MET A 127 13.78 1.78 -0.20
C MET A 127 13.31 2.44 -1.49
N GLU A 128 13.41 3.75 -1.57
CA GLU A 128 13.09 4.51 -2.78
C GLU A 128 14.37 4.71 -3.60
N VAL A 129 14.34 4.24 -4.85
CA VAL A 129 15.34 4.55 -5.87
C VAL A 129 14.80 5.73 -6.68
N PRO A 130 15.42 6.93 -6.59
CA PRO A 130 14.88 8.12 -7.23
C PRO A 130 15.06 8.09 -8.74
N GLY A 131 14.10 8.66 -9.48
CA GLY A 131 14.16 8.83 -10.93
C GLY A 131 12.82 9.26 -11.50
N LYS A 132 12.80 9.69 -12.76
CA LYS A 132 11.60 10.19 -13.42
C LYS A 132 10.49 9.13 -13.48
N GLU A 133 10.89 7.87 -13.62
CA GLU A 133 9.97 6.73 -13.70
C GLU A 133 9.19 6.53 -12.40
N ALA A 134 9.76 6.94 -11.25
CA ALA A 134 9.13 6.89 -9.93
C ALA A 134 8.39 8.19 -9.54
N ASP A 135 8.34 9.20 -10.42
CA ASP A 135 7.72 10.51 -10.11
C ASP A 135 6.23 10.42 -9.75
N TYR A 136 5.54 9.39 -10.25
CA TYR A 136 4.12 9.17 -9.98
C TYR A 136 3.81 8.88 -8.51
N LEU A 137 4.76 8.31 -7.77
CA LEU A 137 4.63 7.95 -6.34
C LEU A 137 5.28 8.98 -5.40
N ALA A 138 5.91 10.01 -5.95
CA ALA A 138 6.64 11.02 -5.17
C ALA A 138 5.70 11.88 -4.32
N VAL A 139 6.18 12.28 -3.16
CA VAL A 139 5.51 13.32 -2.34
C VAL A 139 5.77 14.67 -2.99
N LYS A 140 4.79 15.16 -3.76
CA LYS A 140 4.90 16.45 -4.48
C LYS A 140 4.33 17.60 -3.65
N ASN A 141 4.70 18.83 -3.99
CA ASN A 141 4.11 20.04 -3.41
C ASN A 141 2.74 20.33 -4.06
N VAL A 142 1.75 19.52 -3.74
CA VAL A 142 0.36 19.62 -4.20
C VAL A 142 -0.57 19.56 -2.97
N PRO A 143 -1.85 19.95 -3.08
CA PRO A 143 -2.79 19.70 -2.00
C PRO A 143 -2.88 18.20 -1.69
N HIS A 144 -2.78 17.84 -0.41
CA HIS A 144 -2.86 16.47 0.06
C HIS A 144 -4.19 16.16 0.71
N GLY A 145 -4.68 14.95 0.47
CA GLY A 145 -5.82 14.38 1.19
C GLY A 145 -5.46 13.94 2.61
N ASN A 146 -6.46 13.60 3.40
CA ASN A 146 -6.26 13.03 4.72
C ASN A 146 -6.22 11.50 4.64
N LEU A 147 -5.32 10.90 5.39
CA LEU A 147 -5.26 9.47 5.59
C LEU A 147 -5.56 9.16 7.06
N GLU A 148 -6.72 8.57 7.32
CA GLU A 148 -7.19 8.24 8.65
C GLU A 148 -6.98 6.76 8.95
N LYS A 149 -6.49 6.45 10.16
CA LYS A 149 -6.49 5.10 10.72
C LYS A 149 -7.67 4.99 11.69
N VAL A 150 -8.68 4.27 11.27
CA VAL A 150 -9.96 4.19 11.97
C VAL A 150 -10.12 2.81 12.62
N TRP A 151 -10.64 2.81 13.86
CA TRP A 151 -11.01 1.62 14.59
C TRP A 151 -12.52 1.64 14.82
N PHE A 152 -13.19 0.55 14.48
CA PHE A 152 -14.63 0.42 14.70
C PHE A 152 -14.99 -1.01 15.15
N TYR A 153 -16.08 -1.15 15.86
CA TYR A 153 -16.56 -2.47 16.28
C TYR A 153 -17.26 -3.15 15.12
N ALA A 154 -16.76 -4.32 14.71
CA ALA A 154 -17.35 -5.17 13.68
C ALA A 154 -18.23 -6.23 14.36
N GLY A 155 -19.54 -6.02 14.31
CA GLY A 155 -20.52 -6.88 15.01
C GLY A 155 -20.50 -8.31 14.48
N THR A 156 -20.32 -8.51 13.17
CA THR A 156 -20.23 -9.84 12.55
C THR A 156 -19.00 -10.62 12.99
N LEU A 157 -17.94 -9.94 13.39
CA LEU A 157 -16.68 -10.53 13.85
C LEU A 157 -16.59 -10.60 15.38
N GLY A 158 -17.49 -9.93 16.11
CA GLY A 158 -17.44 -9.82 17.57
C GLY A 158 -16.19 -9.14 18.11
N LYS A 159 -15.53 -8.29 17.32
CA LYS A 159 -14.26 -7.63 17.69
C LYS A 159 -14.09 -6.28 17.00
N THR A 160 -13.17 -5.47 17.55
CA THR A 160 -12.74 -4.23 16.89
C THR A 160 -11.92 -4.55 15.63
N SER A 161 -12.27 -3.92 14.53
CA SER A 161 -11.55 -3.94 13.24
C SER A 161 -10.88 -2.62 12.97
N ARG A 162 -9.85 -2.65 12.12
CA ARG A 162 -9.09 -1.47 11.69
C ARG A 162 -9.25 -1.28 10.19
N VAL A 163 -9.29 -0.01 9.76
CA VAL A 163 -9.35 0.38 8.35
C VAL A 163 -8.56 1.67 8.15
N HIS A 164 -7.86 1.81 7.02
CA HIS A 164 -7.33 3.10 6.58
C HIS A 164 -8.29 3.71 5.57
N ILE A 165 -8.59 5.00 5.72
CA ILE A 165 -9.52 5.73 4.85
C ILE A 165 -8.81 6.99 4.36
N TYR A 166 -8.74 7.12 3.04
CA TYR A 166 -8.26 8.34 2.38
C TYR A 166 -9.46 9.17 1.94
N THR A 167 -9.44 10.46 2.29
CA THR A 167 -10.35 11.48 1.78
C THR A 167 -9.57 12.47 0.92
N PRO A 168 -10.12 12.92 -0.23
CA PRO A 168 -9.38 13.79 -1.15
C PRO A 168 -9.12 15.18 -0.56
N PRO A 169 -8.16 15.95 -1.12
CA PRO A 169 -7.87 17.30 -0.66
C PRO A 169 -9.13 18.18 -0.64
N GLY A 170 -9.35 18.89 0.47
CA GLY A 170 -10.50 19.77 0.64
C GLY A 170 -11.85 19.05 0.86
N TYR A 171 -11.82 17.78 1.23
CA TYR A 171 -13.01 16.96 1.45
C TYR A 171 -14.06 17.62 2.33
N GLU A 172 -13.66 18.32 3.38
CA GLU A 172 -14.55 19.02 4.33
C GLU A 172 -15.40 20.12 3.68
N LYS A 173 -15.03 20.57 2.47
CA LYS A 173 -15.75 21.60 1.68
C LYS A 173 -16.62 21.01 0.58
N ILE A 174 -16.47 19.69 0.31
CA ILE A 174 -17.21 19.00 -0.76
C ILE A 174 -18.62 18.69 -0.25
N LYS A 175 -19.62 19.28 -0.89
CA LYS A 175 -21.05 19.07 -0.55
C LYS A 175 -21.64 17.87 -1.27
N ASP A 176 -21.15 17.57 -2.46
CA ASP A 176 -21.61 16.44 -3.27
C ASP A 176 -21.16 15.12 -2.66
N LYS A 177 -22.00 14.12 -2.82
CA LYS A 177 -21.64 12.75 -2.40
C LYS A 177 -20.55 12.19 -3.29
N LEU A 178 -19.44 11.77 -2.68
CA LEU A 178 -18.31 11.18 -3.39
C LEU A 178 -18.51 9.68 -3.64
N PRO A 179 -17.97 9.15 -4.74
CA PRO A 179 -17.87 7.71 -4.95
C PRO A 179 -16.80 7.10 -4.03
N VAL A 180 -16.87 5.77 -3.84
CA VAL A 180 -15.98 5.02 -2.97
C VAL A 180 -15.26 3.92 -3.74
N LEU A 181 -13.94 3.91 -3.62
CA LEU A 181 -13.09 2.78 -4.01
C LEU A 181 -12.72 1.98 -2.75
N TYR A 182 -13.14 0.72 -2.67
CA TYR A 182 -12.62 -0.24 -1.71
C TYR A 182 -11.36 -0.87 -2.32
N LEU A 183 -10.21 -0.63 -1.68
CA LEU A 183 -8.88 -1.00 -2.19
C LEU A 183 -8.23 -2.03 -1.28
N GLN A 184 -8.34 -3.30 -1.65
CA GLN A 184 -8.02 -4.44 -0.82
C GLN A 184 -6.56 -4.89 -0.97
N HIS A 185 -5.91 -5.18 0.15
CA HIS A 185 -4.56 -5.74 0.22
C HIS A 185 -4.50 -7.25 -0.08
N GLY A 186 -3.31 -7.82 -0.19
CA GLY A 186 -3.04 -9.23 -0.44
C GLY A 186 -2.81 -10.08 0.81
N GLY A 187 -2.55 -11.36 0.61
CA GLY A 187 -2.13 -12.27 1.67
C GLY A 187 -0.80 -11.81 2.30
N GLY A 188 -0.70 -11.89 3.64
CA GLY A 188 0.47 -11.41 4.37
C GLY A 188 0.55 -9.89 4.58
N ASP A 189 -0.32 -9.13 3.94
CA ASP A 189 -0.48 -7.68 4.09
C ASP A 189 -1.53 -7.31 5.14
N ASN A 190 -1.80 -6.02 5.32
CA ASN A 190 -2.89 -5.49 6.13
C ASN A 190 -3.42 -4.17 5.56
N ASP A 191 -4.37 -3.56 6.26
CA ASP A 191 -5.02 -2.30 5.88
C ASP A 191 -4.06 -1.10 5.68
N ALA A 192 -2.83 -1.15 6.23
CA ALA A 192 -1.82 -0.12 6.04
C ALA A 192 -0.95 -0.31 4.76
N SER A 193 -1.01 -1.47 4.12
CA SER A 193 -0.05 -1.81 3.05
C SER A 193 -0.18 -0.93 1.81
N TRP A 194 -1.42 -0.58 1.41
CA TRP A 194 -1.65 0.36 0.32
C TRP A 194 -1.21 1.79 0.64
N ALA A 195 -1.33 2.21 1.91
CA ALA A 195 -0.88 3.53 2.36
C ALA A 195 0.65 3.61 2.50
N THR A 196 1.32 2.50 2.83
CA THR A 196 2.78 2.43 3.02
C THR A 196 3.49 2.03 1.72
N ALA A 197 3.60 0.74 1.43
CA ALA A 197 4.25 0.25 0.21
C ALA A 197 3.50 0.67 -1.07
N GLY A 198 2.17 0.76 -1.02
CA GLY A 198 1.36 1.22 -2.15
C GLY A 198 1.45 2.71 -2.43
N ARG A 199 1.78 3.54 -1.42
CA ARG A 199 1.74 5.02 -1.52
C ARG A 199 0.48 5.56 -2.19
N ALA A 200 -0.63 4.88 -1.99
CA ALA A 200 -1.88 5.15 -2.70
C ALA A 200 -2.35 6.60 -2.51
N ASN A 201 -2.23 7.14 -1.29
CA ASN A 201 -2.60 8.53 -1.00
C ASN A 201 -1.80 9.53 -1.86
N PHE A 202 -0.48 9.37 -1.99
CA PHE A 202 0.34 10.29 -2.79
C PHE A 202 0.08 10.15 -4.29
N ILE A 203 -0.12 8.91 -4.77
CA ILE A 203 -0.51 8.65 -6.17
C ILE A 203 -1.83 9.36 -6.49
N LEU A 204 -2.83 9.23 -5.61
CA LEU A 204 -4.15 9.84 -5.78
C LEU A 204 -4.08 11.37 -5.71
N ASP A 205 -3.31 11.92 -4.78
CA ASP A 205 -3.08 13.37 -4.67
C ASP A 205 -2.46 13.94 -5.96
N ASN A 206 -1.43 13.24 -6.48
CA ASN A 206 -0.77 13.63 -7.73
C ASN A 206 -1.75 13.59 -8.92
N LEU A 207 -2.54 12.53 -9.05
CA LEU A 207 -3.53 12.39 -10.12
C LEU A 207 -4.65 13.44 -10.03
N LEU A 208 -5.07 13.79 -8.81
CA LEU A 208 -6.05 14.87 -8.58
C LEU A 208 -5.49 16.23 -8.96
N ALA A 209 -4.26 16.55 -8.54
CA ALA A 209 -3.59 17.80 -8.88
C ALA A 209 -3.36 17.97 -10.39
N GLU A 210 -3.14 16.85 -11.08
CA GLU A 210 -3.00 16.80 -12.55
C GLU A 210 -4.37 16.83 -13.28
N GLY A 211 -5.50 16.82 -12.55
CA GLY A 211 -6.85 16.79 -13.12
C GLY A 211 -7.17 15.49 -13.85
N LYS A 212 -6.43 14.42 -13.59
CA LYS A 212 -6.55 13.14 -14.29
C LYS A 212 -7.66 12.25 -13.74
N MET A 213 -8.07 12.42 -12.49
CA MET A 213 -9.10 11.59 -11.86
C MET A 213 -10.18 12.43 -11.20
N LYS A 214 -11.34 11.84 -10.92
CA LYS A 214 -12.38 12.42 -10.10
C LYS A 214 -12.07 12.24 -8.61
N PRO A 215 -12.43 13.19 -7.74
CA PRO A 215 -12.36 12.99 -6.30
C PRO A 215 -13.17 11.77 -5.88
N MET A 216 -12.58 10.92 -5.03
CA MET A 216 -13.22 9.74 -4.45
C MET A 216 -12.68 9.49 -3.05
N ILE A 217 -13.45 8.80 -2.22
CA ILE A 217 -12.97 8.24 -0.96
C ILE A 217 -12.37 6.87 -1.25
N VAL A 218 -11.20 6.57 -0.67
CA VAL A 218 -10.58 5.25 -0.80
C VAL A 218 -10.53 4.58 0.56
N VAL A 219 -11.17 3.43 0.64
CA VAL A 219 -11.26 2.60 1.86
C VAL A 219 -10.33 1.40 1.69
N MET A 220 -9.35 1.29 2.57
CA MET A 220 -8.37 0.20 2.60
C MET A 220 -8.65 -0.68 3.81
N PRO A 221 -9.49 -1.72 3.68
CA PRO A 221 -9.93 -2.52 4.81
C PRO A 221 -8.91 -3.57 5.21
N PHE A 222 -9.03 -4.10 6.43
CA PHE A 222 -8.39 -5.34 6.83
C PHE A 222 -9.11 -6.53 6.19
N GLY A 223 -8.43 -7.20 5.27
CA GLY A 223 -9.05 -8.18 4.37
C GLY A 223 -9.06 -9.63 4.85
N ASN A 224 -8.49 -9.92 6.03
CA ASN A 224 -8.46 -11.27 6.57
C ASN A 224 -8.97 -11.30 8.02
N PRO A 225 -10.27 -11.06 8.24
CA PRO A 225 -10.84 -10.99 9.57
C PRO A 225 -11.02 -12.35 10.27
N GLY A 226 -10.87 -13.45 9.54
CA GLY A 226 -11.08 -14.82 10.01
C GLY A 226 -10.05 -15.81 9.52
N SER A 227 -10.32 -17.08 9.67
CA SER A 227 -9.44 -18.16 9.26
C SER A 227 -9.41 -18.33 7.74
N GLY A 228 -8.20 -18.38 7.20
CA GLY A 228 -7.90 -19.12 5.99
C GLY A 228 -8.53 -18.64 4.69
N PHE A 229 -7.82 -17.76 4.04
CA PHE A 229 -7.97 -17.37 2.65
C PHE A 229 -8.28 -18.53 1.64
N PHE A 230 -7.90 -19.75 2.00
CA PHE A 230 -8.06 -20.95 1.18
C PHE A 230 -9.03 -21.99 1.80
N SER A 231 -9.99 -21.55 2.61
CA SER A 231 -10.85 -22.53 3.32
C SER A 231 -11.72 -23.40 2.40
N GLY A 232 -11.82 -23.08 1.11
CA GLY A 232 -12.68 -23.83 0.17
C GLY A 232 -14.18 -23.79 0.51
N ALA A 233 -14.54 -23.07 1.55
CA ALA A 233 -15.90 -23.04 2.10
C ALA A 233 -16.91 -22.26 1.24
N GLY A 234 -16.45 -21.64 0.15
CA GLY A 234 -17.28 -20.79 -0.70
C GLY A 234 -17.50 -19.39 -0.12
N VAL A 235 -18.02 -18.50 -0.96
CA VAL A 235 -18.21 -17.08 -0.64
C VAL A 235 -19.17 -16.86 0.53
N GLU A 236 -20.21 -17.69 0.63
CA GLU A 236 -21.24 -17.54 1.67
C GLU A 236 -20.73 -17.87 3.08
N ALA A 237 -19.73 -18.73 3.19
CA ALA A 237 -19.16 -19.14 4.48
C ALA A 237 -17.93 -18.32 4.87
N ASP A 238 -17.38 -17.49 3.97
CA ASP A 238 -16.24 -16.64 4.29
C ASP A 238 -16.71 -15.42 5.11
N PRO A 239 -16.24 -15.25 6.35
CA PRO A 239 -16.63 -14.14 7.23
C PRO A 239 -16.30 -12.76 6.66
N TYR A 240 -15.38 -12.67 5.68
CA TYR A 240 -15.03 -11.41 5.04
C TYR A 240 -16.24 -10.72 4.40
N TYR A 241 -17.08 -11.45 3.64
CA TYR A 241 -18.22 -10.82 2.93
C TYR A 241 -19.30 -10.34 3.91
N SER A 242 -19.54 -11.10 4.97
CA SER A 242 -20.43 -10.66 6.02
C SER A 242 -19.94 -9.40 6.73
N TYR A 243 -18.66 -9.37 7.10
CA TYR A 243 -18.00 -8.19 7.65
C TYR A 243 -18.06 -7.01 6.69
N PHE A 244 -17.73 -7.24 5.41
CA PHE A 244 -17.70 -6.16 4.41
C PHE A 244 -19.07 -5.51 4.24
N PHE A 245 -20.14 -6.30 4.03
CA PHE A 245 -21.46 -5.75 3.73
C PHE A 245 -22.26 -5.33 4.96
N LYS A 246 -22.05 -5.95 6.11
CA LYS A 246 -22.87 -5.68 7.31
C LYS A 246 -22.21 -4.74 8.31
N ASP A 247 -20.89 -4.62 8.29
CA ASP A 247 -20.16 -3.74 9.21
C ASP A 247 -19.43 -2.61 8.47
N LEU A 248 -18.53 -2.93 7.52
CA LEU A 248 -17.65 -1.95 6.91
C LEU A 248 -18.39 -0.95 6.00
N VAL A 249 -19.20 -1.44 5.05
CA VAL A 249 -19.95 -0.58 4.12
C VAL A 249 -20.89 0.35 4.88
N PRO A 250 -21.75 -0.14 5.82
CA PRO A 250 -22.60 0.74 6.64
C PRO A 250 -21.80 1.74 7.48
N TYR A 251 -20.65 1.35 8.02
CA TYR A 251 -19.77 2.27 8.74
C TYR A 251 -19.34 3.43 7.84
N VAL A 252 -18.82 3.13 6.65
CA VAL A 252 -18.36 4.15 5.68
C VAL A 252 -19.52 5.07 5.27
N GLU A 253 -20.68 4.51 4.95
CA GLU A 253 -21.85 5.26 4.51
C GLU A 253 -22.48 6.16 5.60
N SER A 254 -22.28 5.82 6.88
CA SER A 254 -22.77 6.64 8.00
C SER A 254 -21.80 7.72 8.47
N HIS A 255 -20.49 7.59 8.18
CA HIS A 255 -19.46 8.50 8.67
C HIS A 255 -18.87 9.41 7.59
N TYR A 256 -19.05 9.08 6.31
CA TYR A 256 -18.49 9.84 5.19
C TYR A 256 -19.58 10.25 4.20
N ASN A 257 -19.39 11.40 3.55
CA ASN A 257 -20.35 11.92 2.54
C ASN A 257 -20.19 11.17 1.22
N VAL A 258 -20.76 9.96 1.12
CA VAL A 258 -20.61 9.05 -0.01
C VAL A 258 -21.94 8.72 -0.70
N GLY A 259 -21.85 8.46 -2.01
CA GLY A 259 -22.96 7.90 -2.78
C GLY A 259 -23.13 6.41 -2.48
N THR A 260 -24.38 5.98 -2.27
CA THR A 260 -24.71 4.59 -1.86
C THR A 260 -25.18 3.70 -3.00
N SER A 261 -25.36 4.24 -4.22
CA SER A 261 -25.72 3.43 -5.38
C SER A 261 -24.52 2.61 -5.91
N ARG A 262 -24.80 1.58 -6.70
CA ARG A 262 -23.74 0.73 -7.31
C ARG A 262 -22.79 1.55 -8.19
N GLU A 263 -23.28 2.60 -8.85
CA GLU A 263 -22.49 3.48 -9.71
C GLU A 263 -21.41 4.22 -8.97
N ASN A 264 -21.59 4.39 -7.66
CA ASN A 264 -20.66 5.06 -6.76
C ASN A 264 -19.73 4.10 -6.02
N ARG A 265 -19.74 2.79 -6.35
CA ARG A 265 -18.88 1.81 -5.70
C ARG A 265 -17.96 1.11 -6.69
N ALA A 266 -16.67 1.11 -6.36
CA ALA A 266 -15.63 0.33 -7.00
C ALA A 266 -14.98 -0.61 -5.98
N TYR A 267 -14.57 -1.79 -6.43
CA TYR A 267 -13.78 -2.71 -5.63
C TYR A 267 -12.53 -3.11 -6.42
N ALA A 268 -11.37 -2.81 -5.89
CA ALA A 268 -10.07 -3.24 -6.42
C ALA A 268 -9.31 -4.02 -5.35
N GLY A 269 -8.54 -4.99 -5.75
CA GLY A 269 -7.72 -5.73 -4.80
C GLY A 269 -6.59 -6.51 -5.45
N LEU A 270 -5.49 -6.69 -4.73
CA LEU A 270 -4.32 -7.41 -5.20
C LEU A 270 -4.25 -8.83 -4.59
N SER A 271 -3.82 -9.81 -5.37
CA SER A 271 -3.58 -11.20 -4.90
C SER A 271 -4.82 -11.76 -4.19
N MET A 272 -4.77 -12.01 -2.87
CA MET A 272 -5.93 -12.36 -2.03
C MET A 272 -7.09 -11.37 -2.23
N GLY A 273 -6.82 -10.07 -2.13
CA GLY A 273 -7.84 -9.04 -2.37
C GLY A 273 -8.35 -9.05 -3.81
N GLY A 274 -7.53 -9.51 -4.75
CA GLY A 274 -7.92 -9.74 -6.14
C GLY A 274 -8.90 -10.90 -6.29
N LEU A 275 -8.71 -11.99 -5.54
CA LEU A 275 -9.68 -13.10 -5.50
C LEU A 275 -10.99 -12.64 -4.87
N GLN A 276 -10.92 -11.81 -3.80
CA GLN A 276 -12.10 -11.17 -3.24
C GLN A 276 -12.80 -10.28 -4.28
N ALA A 277 -12.04 -9.54 -5.11
CA ALA A 277 -12.59 -8.74 -6.20
C ALA A 277 -13.29 -9.61 -7.27
N LEU A 278 -12.69 -10.73 -7.68
CA LEU A 278 -13.35 -11.69 -8.58
C LEU A 278 -14.69 -12.14 -7.99
N ASN A 279 -14.71 -12.51 -6.73
CA ASN A 279 -15.93 -12.92 -6.03
C ASN A 279 -16.96 -11.78 -5.94
N MET A 280 -16.53 -10.53 -5.66
CA MET A 280 -17.44 -9.37 -5.68
C MET A 280 -18.10 -9.20 -7.06
N GLY A 281 -17.34 -9.36 -8.14
CA GLY A 281 -17.87 -9.24 -9.51
C GLY A 281 -18.83 -10.35 -9.91
N ILE A 282 -18.64 -11.57 -9.39
CA ILE A 282 -19.43 -12.73 -9.79
C ILE A 282 -20.65 -12.93 -8.87
N PHE A 283 -20.49 -12.77 -7.56
CA PHE A 283 -21.54 -13.08 -6.58
C PHE A 283 -22.36 -11.85 -6.14
N TYR A 284 -21.80 -10.64 -6.33
CA TYR A 284 -22.45 -9.38 -5.92
C TYR A 284 -22.39 -8.30 -7.02
N PRO A 285 -22.63 -8.65 -8.30
CA PRO A 285 -22.46 -7.68 -9.40
C PRO A 285 -23.42 -6.48 -9.30
N GLU A 286 -24.54 -6.63 -8.58
CA GLU A 286 -25.49 -5.55 -8.35
C GLU A 286 -25.03 -4.52 -7.31
N LYS A 287 -23.94 -4.78 -6.58
CA LYS A 287 -23.39 -3.89 -5.54
C LYS A 287 -22.33 -2.94 -6.05
N PHE A 288 -21.70 -3.24 -7.19
CA PHE A 288 -20.56 -2.50 -7.73
C PHE A 288 -20.79 -2.16 -9.20
N ALA A 289 -20.23 -1.01 -9.64
CA ALA A 289 -20.15 -0.70 -11.07
C ALA A 289 -18.75 -1.01 -11.64
N TYR A 290 -17.73 -1.08 -10.77
CA TYR A 290 -16.34 -1.27 -11.17
C TYR A 290 -15.71 -2.35 -10.29
N VAL A 291 -15.09 -3.35 -10.92
CA VAL A 291 -14.42 -4.48 -10.24
C VAL A 291 -13.07 -4.72 -10.89
N LEU A 292 -12.01 -4.68 -10.07
CA LEU A 292 -10.62 -4.65 -10.54
C LEU A 292 -9.75 -5.66 -9.79
N PRO A 293 -9.77 -6.94 -10.19
CA PRO A 293 -8.84 -7.95 -9.67
C PRO A 293 -7.43 -7.75 -10.23
N LEU A 294 -6.43 -7.67 -9.34
CA LEU A 294 -5.03 -7.43 -9.65
C LEU A 294 -4.18 -8.64 -9.23
N SER A 295 -3.31 -9.12 -10.12
CA SER A 295 -2.38 -10.23 -9.87
C SER A 295 -3.04 -11.43 -9.19
N THR A 296 -4.12 -11.92 -9.78
CA THR A 296 -4.94 -12.98 -9.20
C THR A 296 -5.61 -13.84 -10.28
N GLY A 297 -6.20 -14.93 -9.82
CA GLY A 297 -7.04 -15.82 -10.60
C GLY A 297 -7.49 -17.00 -9.73
N PHE A 298 -8.49 -17.71 -10.17
CA PHE A 298 -8.95 -18.91 -9.48
C PHE A 298 -7.91 -20.04 -9.58
N PHE A 299 -7.65 -20.66 -8.44
CA PHE A 299 -6.86 -21.89 -8.40
C PHE A 299 -7.59 -23.04 -9.10
N PRO A 300 -6.89 -24.07 -9.59
CA PRO A 300 -7.53 -25.17 -10.35
C PRO A 300 -8.73 -25.79 -9.63
N GLU A 301 -8.63 -26.01 -8.33
CA GLU A 301 -9.69 -26.62 -7.52
C GLU A 301 -10.91 -25.68 -7.38
N ILE A 302 -10.66 -24.37 -7.34
CA ILE A 302 -11.71 -23.35 -7.31
C ILE A 302 -12.37 -23.26 -8.68
N LEU A 303 -11.60 -23.29 -9.77
CA LEU A 303 -12.16 -23.26 -11.15
C LEU A 303 -13.16 -24.39 -11.38
N GLN A 304 -12.78 -25.63 -10.98
CA GLN A 304 -13.70 -26.77 -11.08
C GLN A 304 -14.97 -26.53 -10.26
N SER A 305 -14.83 -26.06 -9.03
CA SER A 305 -15.98 -25.74 -8.17
C SER A 305 -16.84 -24.61 -8.75
N MET A 306 -16.24 -23.60 -9.39
CA MET A 306 -16.97 -22.51 -10.07
C MET A 306 -17.85 -23.05 -11.21
N GLU A 307 -17.33 -23.98 -12.01
CA GLU A 307 -18.10 -24.59 -13.09
C GLU A 307 -19.20 -25.52 -12.58
N GLU A 308 -18.93 -26.32 -11.55
CA GLU A 308 -19.88 -27.32 -11.04
C GLU A 308 -20.99 -26.70 -10.20
N LYS A 309 -20.64 -25.80 -9.28
CA LYS A 309 -21.56 -25.29 -8.26
C LYS A 309 -22.12 -23.90 -8.55
N TYR A 310 -21.36 -23.06 -9.26
CA TYR A 310 -21.68 -21.64 -9.43
C TYR A 310 -21.96 -21.23 -10.88
N THR A 311 -22.30 -22.20 -11.74
CA THR A 311 -22.70 -21.93 -13.14
C THR A 311 -23.81 -20.89 -13.24
N SER A 312 -24.80 -20.87 -12.33
CA SER A 312 -25.86 -19.87 -12.31
C SER A 312 -25.33 -18.45 -12.05
N ASN A 313 -24.36 -18.32 -11.15
CA ASN A 313 -23.71 -17.05 -10.89
C ASN A 313 -22.91 -16.58 -12.10
N LEU A 314 -22.10 -17.47 -12.72
CA LEU A 314 -21.32 -17.15 -13.92
C LEU A 314 -22.20 -16.74 -15.13
N LYS A 315 -23.42 -17.24 -15.21
CA LYS A 315 -24.43 -16.87 -16.23
C LYS A 315 -25.25 -15.64 -15.88
N ASN A 316 -25.03 -15.03 -14.71
CA ASN A 316 -25.78 -13.85 -14.29
C ASN A 316 -25.46 -12.66 -15.21
N SER A 317 -26.46 -12.18 -15.93
CA SER A 317 -26.31 -11.06 -16.87
C SER A 317 -25.91 -9.74 -16.20
N GLU A 318 -26.09 -9.59 -14.88
CA GLU A 318 -25.67 -8.39 -14.13
C GLU A 318 -24.14 -8.21 -14.13
N ILE A 319 -23.36 -9.31 -14.30
CA ILE A 319 -21.89 -9.22 -14.44
C ILE A 319 -21.53 -8.36 -15.65
N ASN A 320 -22.22 -8.56 -16.81
CA ASN A 320 -21.95 -7.81 -18.03
C ASN A 320 -22.53 -6.38 -18.01
N LYS A 321 -23.23 -5.98 -16.94
CA LYS A 321 -23.65 -4.60 -16.68
C LYS A 321 -22.67 -3.84 -15.80
N LEU A 322 -21.58 -4.47 -15.36
CA LEU A 322 -20.45 -3.74 -14.76
C LEU A 322 -19.92 -2.73 -15.77
N LYS A 323 -19.71 -1.50 -15.35
CA LYS A 323 -19.08 -0.47 -16.21
C LYS A 323 -17.63 -0.84 -16.54
N LEU A 324 -16.98 -1.55 -15.61
CA LEU A 324 -15.63 -2.04 -15.78
C LEU A 324 -15.41 -3.31 -14.96
N PHE A 325 -15.03 -4.39 -15.65
CA PHE A 325 -14.38 -5.56 -15.06
C PHE A 325 -12.96 -5.59 -15.62
N TRP A 326 -11.95 -5.28 -14.79
CA TRP A 326 -10.60 -5.00 -15.26
C TRP A 326 -9.57 -5.90 -14.59
N ILE A 327 -9.07 -6.89 -15.31
CA ILE A 327 -8.12 -7.89 -14.83
C ILE A 327 -6.71 -7.44 -15.16
N ALA A 328 -5.87 -7.23 -14.15
CA ALA A 328 -4.49 -6.81 -14.33
C ALA A 328 -3.48 -7.80 -13.73
N MET A 329 -2.36 -7.99 -14.43
CA MET A 329 -1.34 -8.96 -14.08
C MET A 329 0.06 -8.33 -14.04
N GLY A 330 0.96 -8.94 -13.28
CA GLY A 330 2.39 -8.57 -13.20
C GLY A 330 3.27 -9.18 -14.32
N GLY A 331 2.67 -9.60 -15.44
CA GLY A 331 3.34 -10.32 -16.52
C GLY A 331 3.58 -11.79 -16.17
N GLU A 332 4.30 -12.51 -17.02
CA GLU A 332 4.55 -13.96 -16.89
C GLU A 332 5.31 -14.36 -15.62
N LYS A 333 6.06 -13.42 -15.04
CA LYS A 333 6.79 -13.62 -13.77
C LYS A 333 5.90 -13.48 -12.54
N ASP A 334 4.65 -13.04 -12.70
CA ASP A 334 3.68 -12.99 -11.60
C ASP A 334 3.28 -14.42 -11.22
N ILE A 335 3.40 -14.76 -9.94
CA ILE A 335 3.04 -16.09 -9.43
C ILE A 335 1.58 -16.47 -9.68
N ALA A 336 0.71 -15.47 -9.85
CA ALA A 336 -0.71 -15.66 -10.16
C ALA A 336 -1.00 -15.71 -11.66
N TYR A 337 0.02 -15.55 -12.54
CA TYR A 337 -0.19 -15.41 -13.99
C TYR A 337 -1.02 -16.56 -14.57
N LYS A 338 -0.64 -17.81 -14.28
CA LYS A 338 -1.35 -18.98 -14.79
C LYS A 338 -2.81 -19.04 -14.32
N ASN A 339 -3.05 -18.73 -13.05
CA ASN A 339 -4.40 -18.68 -12.50
C ASN A 339 -5.24 -17.57 -13.17
N GLY A 340 -4.62 -16.43 -13.47
CA GLY A 340 -5.24 -15.32 -14.21
C GLY A 340 -5.66 -15.76 -15.62
N GLU A 341 -4.77 -16.43 -16.37
CA GLU A 341 -5.09 -16.96 -17.71
C GLU A 341 -6.24 -17.97 -17.66
N ASN A 342 -6.21 -18.88 -16.71
CA ASN A 342 -7.28 -19.88 -16.53
C ASN A 342 -8.62 -19.20 -16.17
N THR A 343 -8.60 -18.13 -15.36
CA THR A 343 -9.80 -17.36 -15.01
C THR A 343 -10.37 -16.62 -16.21
N LYS A 344 -9.51 -16.04 -17.06
CA LYS A 344 -9.93 -15.41 -18.32
C LYS A 344 -10.59 -16.42 -19.26
N ALA A 345 -10.00 -17.61 -19.40
CA ALA A 345 -10.59 -18.69 -20.20
C ALA A 345 -11.98 -19.12 -19.68
N LEU A 346 -12.17 -19.15 -18.35
CA LEU A 346 -13.48 -19.37 -17.74
C LEU A 346 -14.45 -18.25 -18.11
N PHE A 347 -14.04 -16.99 -18.03
CA PHE A 347 -14.86 -15.84 -18.37
C PHE A 347 -15.27 -15.86 -19.85
N ASP A 348 -14.34 -16.18 -20.75
CA ASP A 348 -14.62 -16.33 -22.19
C ASP A 348 -15.66 -17.43 -22.44
N LYS A 349 -15.53 -18.58 -21.77
CA LYS A 349 -16.48 -19.70 -21.83
C LYS A 349 -17.92 -19.29 -21.46
N PHE A 350 -18.06 -18.38 -20.46
CA PHE A 350 -19.37 -17.92 -19.98
C PHE A 350 -19.81 -16.58 -20.61
N GLY A 351 -19.05 -16.01 -21.53
CA GLY A 351 -19.34 -14.74 -22.18
C GLY A 351 -19.30 -13.54 -21.25
N ILE A 352 -18.50 -13.62 -20.18
CA ILE A 352 -18.26 -12.51 -19.25
C ILE A 352 -17.31 -11.52 -19.90
N LYS A 353 -17.73 -10.25 -19.99
CA LYS A 353 -16.93 -9.18 -20.60
C LYS A 353 -15.94 -8.60 -19.57
N TYR A 354 -14.69 -8.46 -19.97
CA TYR A 354 -13.64 -7.86 -19.16
C TYR A 354 -12.61 -7.12 -20.03
N GLN A 355 -11.86 -6.24 -19.39
CA GLN A 355 -10.66 -5.60 -19.95
C GLN A 355 -9.42 -6.16 -19.26
N THR A 356 -8.29 -6.13 -19.93
CA THR A 356 -7.01 -6.61 -19.35
C THR A 356 -5.96 -5.52 -19.34
N ASN A 357 -5.06 -5.60 -18.37
CA ASN A 357 -3.84 -4.80 -18.33
C ASN A 357 -2.68 -5.66 -17.82
N SER A 358 -1.45 -5.27 -18.12
CA SER A 358 -0.25 -5.94 -17.65
C SER A 358 0.88 -4.94 -17.43
N TYR A 359 1.52 -5.04 -16.26
CA TYR A 359 2.76 -4.33 -15.99
C TYR A 359 3.81 -5.34 -15.52
N PRO A 360 4.95 -5.54 -16.25
CA PRO A 360 5.80 -6.73 -16.11
C PRO A 360 6.80 -6.63 -14.93
N ALA A 361 6.31 -6.33 -13.72
CA ALA A 361 7.11 -6.27 -12.50
C ALA A 361 6.81 -7.42 -11.51
N GLY A 362 6.12 -8.48 -11.97
CA GLY A 362 5.81 -9.65 -11.16
C GLY A 362 4.77 -9.36 -10.07
N HIS A 363 4.75 -10.21 -9.03
CA HIS A 363 3.80 -10.15 -7.91
C HIS A 363 4.25 -9.16 -6.83
N THR A 364 4.33 -7.88 -7.18
CA THR A 364 4.93 -6.83 -6.33
C THR A 364 4.08 -5.56 -6.28
N PHE A 365 4.32 -4.73 -5.25
CA PHE A 365 3.70 -3.40 -5.17
C PHE A 365 4.08 -2.48 -6.34
N ILE A 366 5.17 -2.74 -7.06
CA ILE A 366 5.51 -2.01 -8.28
C ILE A 366 4.39 -2.18 -9.31
N THR A 367 4.03 -3.44 -9.61
CA THR A 367 2.89 -3.76 -10.49
C THR A 367 1.60 -3.07 -10.03
N TRP A 368 1.27 -3.18 -8.76
CA TRP A 368 -0.02 -2.71 -8.23
C TRP A 368 -0.12 -1.18 -8.15
N ARG A 369 0.99 -0.48 -7.90
CA ARG A 369 1.05 0.99 -8.00
C ARG A 369 0.82 1.47 -9.42
N HIS A 370 1.47 0.85 -10.40
CA HIS A 370 1.22 1.16 -11.81
C HIS A 370 -0.23 0.88 -12.21
N ASN A 371 -0.80 -0.23 -11.75
CA ASN A 371 -2.22 -0.50 -11.96
C ASN A 371 -3.11 0.59 -11.35
N LEU A 372 -2.82 1.09 -10.14
CA LEU A 372 -3.56 2.19 -9.51
C LEU A 372 -3.50 3.47 -10.35
N VAL A 373 -2.33 3.81 -10.89
CA VAL A 373 -2.14 4.96 -11.79
C VAL A 373 -3.00 4.83 -13.05
N GLU A 374 -3.14 3.62 -13.60
CA GLU A 374 -3.90 3.36 -14.81
C GLU A 374 -5.42 3.35 -14.57
N PHE A 375 -5.88 2.71 -13.49
CA PHE A 375 -7.32 2.55 -13.31
C PHE A 375 -7.99 3.71 -12.57
N ALA A 376 -7.31 4.42 -11.65
CA ALA A 376 -7.94 5.52 -10.91
C ALA A 376 -8.51 6.62 -11.82
N PRO A 377 -7.85 7.00 -12.94
CA PRO A 377 -8.38 7.95 -13.91
C PRO A 377 -9.67 7.54 -14.62
N ILE A 378 -9.95 6.27 -14.75
CA ILE A 378 -11.12 5.78 -15.51
C ILE A 378 -12.31 5.44 -14.62
N LEU A 379 -12.14 5.44 -13.30
CA LEU A 379 -13.24 5.19 -12.37
C LEU A 379 -14.23 6.38 -12.31
N PHE A 380 -15.50 6.05 -12.18
CA PHE A 380 -16.59 7.00 -11.89
C PHE A 380 -16.80 8.11 -12.96
N ARG A 381 -16.38 7.85 -14.19
CA ARG A 381 -16.61 8.76 -15.33
C ARG A 381 -17.98 8.57 -15.95
#